data_3052c87050e076d094cb0f86a3e8f1cc
#
_entry.id   3052c87050e076d094cb0f86a3e8f1cc
#
_cell.length_a   1.000
_cell.length_b   1.000
_cell.length_c   1.000
_cell.angle_alpha   90.00
_cell.angle_beta   90.00
_cell.angle_gamma   90.00
#
_symmetry.space_group_name_H-M   'P 1'
#
loop_
_entity.id
_entity.type
_entity.pdbx_description
1 polymer ?
#
loop_
_entity_poly.entity_id
_entity_poly.type
_entity_poly.pdbx_seq_one_letter_code
_entity_poly.pdbx_strand_id
1 'polypeptide(L)'
;PIKLVSKSIENSFCVGVYSNETQIGFARVVTDFAINAYLADVFILEEHRGKGLSKQLMDFIFEHPQLQNIKAWRLVTADAHGLYAKYGFKAPEFPERVMERKVKIW
;
A
#
# COMPACT_ATOMS: atom_id res chain seq x y z
N PRO A 1 20.18 -5.23 5.19
CA PRO A 1 18.85 -5.50 5.74
C PRO A 1 17.96 -6.42 4.91
N ILE A 2 18.53 -7.31 4.08
CA ILE A 2 17.73 -8.23 3.28
C ILE A 2 16.82 -9.12 4.15
N LYS A 3 17.31 -9.54 5.31
CA LYS A 3 16.52 -10.35 6.25
C LYS A 3 15.34 -9.56 6.83
N LEU A 4 15.52 -8.27 7.08
CA LEU A 4 14.48 -7.42 7.58
C LEU A 4 13.38 -7.22 6.53
N VAL A 5 13.77 -6.98 5.29
CA VAL A 5 12.84 -6.85 4.17
C VAL A 5 12.05 -8.15 3.96
N SER A 6 12.73 -9.29 3.95
CA SER A 6 12.07 -10.59 3.81
C SER A 6 11.05 -10.84 4.90
N LYS A 7 11.40 -10.53 6.15
CA LYS A 7 10.48 -10.67 7.28
C LYS A 7 9.24 -9.79 7.11
N SER A 8 9.40 -8.56 6.63
CA SER A 8 8.28 -7.65 6.43
C SER A 8 7.32 -8.18 5.35
N ILE A 9 7.87 -8.74 4.27
CA ILE A 9 7.06 -9.30 3.19
C ILE A 9 6.30 -10.55 3.65
N GLU A 10 6.94 -11.43 4.41
CA GLU A 10 6.31 -12.64 4.95
C GLU A 10 5.13 -12.34 5.86
N ASN A 11 5.13 -11.21 6.53
CA ASN A 11 4.10 -10.81 7.48
C ASN A 11 3.13 -9.77 6.92
N SER A 12 3.04 -9.66 5.61
CA SER A 12 2.16 -8.69 4.94
C SER A 12 1.39 -9.35 3.81
N PHE A 13 0.30 -8.71 3.42
CA PHE A 13 -0.43 -9.07 2.21
C PHE A 13 0.24 -8.34 1.04
N CYS A 14 0.84 -9.08 0.12
CA CYS A 14 1.61 -8.50 -0.97
C CYS A 14 0.97 -8.79 -2.33
N VAL A 15 1.02 -7.82 -3.22
CA VAL A 15 0.50 -7.94 -4.58
C VAL A 15 1.61 -7.55 -5.55
N GLY A 16 1.95 -8.45 -6.47
CA GLY A 16 2.88 -8.15 -7.55
C GLY A 16 2.12 -7.83 -8.82
N VAL A 17 2.62 -6.87 -9.60
CA VAL A 17 2.11 -6.54 -10.92
C VAL A 17 3.13 -7.03 -11.94
N TYR A 18 2.69 -7.79 -12.92
CA TYR A 18 3.57 -8.41 -13.90
C TYR A 18 3.15 -8.08 -15.33
N SER A 19 4.14 -7.87 -16.18
CA SER A 19 3.96 -7.83 -17.62
C SER A 19 4.71 -9.05 -18.16
N ASN A 20 3.96 -10.03 -18.68
CA ASN A 20 4.51 -11.35 -18.98
C ASN A 20 5.13 -11.96 -17.71
N GLU A 21 6.42 -12.27 -17.69
CA GLU A 21 7.09 -12.84 -16.53
C GLU A 21 7.90 -11.78 -15.74
N THR A 22 7.81 -10.52 -16.13
CA THR A 22 8.59 -9.45 -15.52
C THR A 22 7.73 -8.68 -14.53
N GLN A 23 8.22 -8.56 -13.29
CA GLN A 23 7.54 -7.76 -12.29
C GLN A 23 7.74 -6.27 -12.58
N ILE A 24 6.65 -5.53 -12.70
CA ILE A 24 6.66 -4.11 -13.03
C ILE A 24 6.02 -3.25 -11.95
N GLY A 25 5.46 -3.85 -10.93
CA GLY A 25 4.86 -3.10 -9.83
C GLY A 25 4.66 -3.96 -8.60
N PHE A 26 4.26 -3.31 -7.50
CA PHE A 26 4.13 -3.97 -6.21
C PHE A 26 3.30 -3.12 -5.27
N ALA A 27 2.63 -3.77 -4.33
CA ALA A 27 2.01 -3.12 -3.18
C ALA A 27 2.06 -4.07 -1.99
N ARG A 28 2.17 -3.49 -0.81
CA ARG A 28 2.18 -4.26 0.43
C ARG A 28 1.13 -3.69 1.37
N VAL A 29 0.31 -4.56 1.93
CA VAL A 29 -0.69 -4.18 2.92
C VAL A 29 -0.31 -4.83 4.24
N VAL A 30 -0.01 -4.02 5.24
CA VAL A 30 0.26 -4.47 6.60
C VAL A 30 -1.07 -4.44 7.34
N THR A 31 -1.58 -5.59 7.75
CA THR A 31 -2.95 -5.64 8.27
C THR A 31 -3.16 -6.82 9.21
N ASP A 32 -4.10 -6.63 10.15
CA ASP A 32 -4.62 -7.71 10.98
C ASP A 32 -5.84 -8.38 10.33
N PHE A 33 -6.21 -7.96 9.13
CA PHE A 33 -7.38 -8.44 8.38
C PHE A 33 -8.72 -8.18 9.06
N ALA A 34 -8.77 -7.29 10.03
CA ALA A 34 -9.99 -7.03 10.82
C ALA A 34 -10.20 -5.54 11.08
N ILE A 35 -9.26 -4.89 11.71
CA ILE A 35 -9.46 -3.51 12.20
C ILE A 35 -8.58 -2.52 11.45
N ASN A 36 -7.30 -2.83 11.26
CA ASN A 36 -6.33 -1.89 10.73
C ASN A 36 -5.64 -2.42 9.50
N ALA A 37 -5.36 -1.52 8.56
CA ALA A 37 -4.51 -1.79 7.42
C ALA A 37 -3.65 -0.56 7.11
N TYR A 38 -2.40 -0.80 6.73
CA TYR A 38 -1.49 0.23 6.28
C TYR A 38 -0.99 -0.13 4.90
N LEU A 39 -1.31 0.71 3.92
CA LEU A 39 -0.87 0.51 2.54
C LEU A 39 0.53 1.06 2.39
N ALA A 40 1.47 0.20 2.03
CA ALA A 40 2.90 0.52 1.99
C ALA A 40 3.53 0.06 0.68
N ASP A 41 4.67 0.64 0.36
CA ASP A 41 5.54 0.19 -0.72
C ASP A 41 4.85 0.04 -2.07
N VAL A 42 3.91 0.93 -2.38
CA VAL A 42 3.21 0.92 -3.66
C VAL A 42 4.10 1.54 -4.73
N PHE A 43 4.36 0.80 -5.79
CA PHE A 43 5.07 1.36 -6.93
C PHE A 43 4.70 0.67 -8.24
N ILE A 44 4.83 1.41 -9.31
CA ILE A 44 4.86 0.92 -10.69
C ILE A 44 6.17 1.43 -11.28
N LEU A 45 6.91 0.57 -11.98
CA LEU A 45 8.17 0.98 -12.62
C LEU A 45 7.91 2.10 -13.61
N GLU A 46 8.85 3.05 -13.67
CA GLU A 46 8.68 4.30 -14.42
C GLU A 46 8.27 4.08 -15.88
N GLU A 47 8.88 3.12 -16.56
CA GLU A 47 8.59 2.83 -17.96
C GLU A 47 7.19 2.25 -18.20
N HIS A 48 6.50 1.86 -17.14
CA HIS A 48 5.14 1.30 -17.20
C HIS A 48 4.08 2.25 -16.62
N ARG A 49 4.46 3.46 -16.23
CA ARG A 49 3.52 4.45 -15.72
C ARG A 49 2.69 5.08 -16.83
N GLY A 50 1.58 5.69 -16.45
CA GLY A 50 0.68 6.34 -17.41
C GLY A 50 -0.25 5.40 -18.16
N LYS A 51 -0.35 4.14 -17.73
CA LYS A 51 -1.20 3.11 -18.37
C LYS A 51 -2.37 2.70 -17.50
N GLY A 52 -2.62 3.40 -16.39
CA GLY A 52 -3.71 3.06 -15.47
C GLY A 52 -3.43 1.87 -14.57
N LEU A 53 -2.18 1.43 -14.45
CA LEU A 53 -1.82 0.25 -13.65
C LEU A 53 -1.98 0.49 -12.15
N SER A 54 -1.70 1.70 -11.67
CA SER A 54 -1.90 2.04 -10.26
C SER A 54 -3.37 1.92 -9.87
N LYS A 55 -4.27 2.38 -10.75
CA LYS A 55 -5.70 2.25 -10.51
C LYS A 55 -6.12 0.79 -10.49
N GLN A 56 -5.64 -0.01 -11.44
CA GLN A 56 -5.94 -1.43 -11.48
C GLN A 56 -5.44 -2.15 -10.22
N LEU A 57 -4.25 -1.79 -9.75
CA LEU A 57 -3.69 -2.35 -8.52
C LEU A 57 -4.55 -2.00 -7.31
N MET A 58 -4.99 -0.76 -7.20
CA MET A 58 -5.88 -0.32 -6.10
C MET A 58 -7.24 -1.01 -6.19
N ASP A 59 -7.82 -1.12 -7.39
CA ASP A 59 -9.08 -1.85 -7.58
C ASP A 59 -8.94 -3.30 -7.09
N PHE A 60 -7.85 -3.96 -7.44
CA PHE A 60 -7.58 -5.33 -7.02
C PHE A 60 -7.52 -5.44 -5.48
N ILE A 61 -6.79 -4.53 -4.84
CA ILE A 61 -6.63 -4.54 -3.38
C ILE A 61 -7.97 -4.30 -2.68
N PHE A 62 -8.70 -3.26 -3.07
CA PHE A 62 -9.92 -2.89 -2.37
C PHE A 62 -11.12 -3.78 -2.69
N GLU A 63 -11.02 -4.59 -3.72
CA GLU A 63 -12.03 -5.60 -4.06
C GLU A 63 -11.66 -6.99 -3.56
N HIS A 64 -10.44 -7.20 -3.05
CA HIS A 64 -9.98 -8.52 -2.63
C HIS A 64 -10.77 -9.03 -1.43
N PRO A 65 -11.27 -10.28 -1.48
CA PRO A 65 -12.11 -10.82 -0.41
C PRO A 65 -11.50 -10.79 0.99
N GLN A 66 -10.19 -11.01 1.10
CA GLN A 66 -9.52 -11.02 2.41
C GLN A 66 -9.37 -9.64 3.02
N LEU A 67 -9.54 -8.58 2.23
CA LEU A 67 -9.34 -7.21 2.67
C LEU A 67 -10.65 -6.44 2.85
N GLN A 68 -11.77 -7.14 2.78
CA GLN A 68 -13.08 -6.52 2.98
C GLN A 68 -13.34 -6.28 4.47
N ASN A 69 -14.11 -5.24 4.75
CA ASN A 69 -14.59 -4.91 6.10
C ASN A 69 -13.51 -4.48 7.09
N ILE A 70 -12.30 -4.20 6.64
CA ILE A 70 -11.28 -3.61 7.50
C ILE A 70 -11.75 -2.20 7.89
N LYS A 71 -11.72 -1.90 9.19
CA LYS A 71 -12.33 -0.70 9.73
C LYS A 71 -11.56 0.59 9.38
N ALA A 72 -10.24 0.53 9.38
CA ALA A 72 -9.42 1.72 9.17
C ALA A 72 -8.22 1.42 8.29
N TRP A 73 -8.10 2.18 7.23
CA TRP A 73 -6.95 2.16 6.33
C TRP A 73 -6.13 3.43 6.48
N ARG A 74 -4.82 3.30 6.47
CA ARG A 74 -3.90 4.44 6.50
C ARG A 74 -2.83 4.28 5.45
N LEU A 75 -2.32 5.39 4.97
CA LEU A 75 -1.16 5.42 4.07
C LEU A 75 -0.44 6.76 4.23
N VAL A 76 0.77 6.81 3.70
CA VAL A 76 1.53 8.05 3.59
C VAL A 76 1.90 8.22 2.12
N THR A 77 1.67 9.39 1.58
CA THR A 77 2.02 9.70 0.19
C THR A 77 2.51 11.13 0.09
N ALA A 78 3.52 11.36 -0.76
CA ALA A 78 4.02 12.69 -1.04
C ALA A 78 3.22 13.37 -2.16
N ASP A 79 2.73 12.60 -3.13
CA ASP A 79 2.25 13.16 -4.40
C ASP A 79 1.06 12.44 -5.04
N ALA A 80 0.51 11.42 -4.40
CA ALA A 80 -0.57 10.62 -4.98
C ALA A 80 -1.92 10.79 -4.29
N HIS A 81 -2.15 11.92 -3.64
CA HIS A 81 -3.41 12.19 -2.92
C HIS A 81 -4.63 12.04 -3.81
N GLY A 82 -4.55 12.50 -5.07
CA GLY A 82 -5.66 12.40 -6.01
C GLY A 82 -6.05 10.96 -6.34
N LEU A 83 -5.09 10.07 -6.45
CA LEU A 83 -5.35 8.65 -6.67
C LEU A 83 -6.09 8.06 -5.48
N TYR A 84 -5.56 8.24 -4.29
CA TYR A 84 -6.13 7.62 -3.09
C TYR A 84 -7.46 8.24 -2.65
N ALA A 85 -7.67 9.52 -2.96
CA ALA A 85 -8.96 10.16 -2.68
C ALA A 85 -10.12 9.44 -3.38
N LYS A 86 -9.88 8.85 -4.54
CA LYS A 86 -10.88 8.08 -5.28
C LYS A 86 -11.34 6.82 -4.54
N TYR A 87 -10.54 6.37 -3.56
CA TYR A 87 -10.83 5.19 -2.75
C TYR A 87 -11.26 5.54 -1.33
N GLY A 88 -11.62 6.81 -1.10
CA GLY A 88 -12.14 7.26 0.18
C GLY A 88 -11.09 7.76 1.16
N PHE A 89 -9.82 7.81 0.76
CA PHE A 89 -8.78 8.37 1.61
C PHE A 89 -8.85 9.89 1.65
N LYS A 90 -8.65 10.44 2.82
CA LYS A 90 -8.61 11.88 3.06
C LYS A 90 -7.67 12.16 4.22
N ALA A 91 -7.33 13.42 4.43
CA ALA A 91 -6.53 13.82 5.58
C ALA A 91 -7.21 13.34 6.87
N PRO A 92 -6.43 12.90 7.88
CA PRO A 92 -7.01 12.49 9.16
C PRO A 92 -7.83 13.64 9.76
N GLU A 93 -8.93 13.29 10.42
CA GLU A 93 -9.76 14.30 11.09
C GLU A 93 -8.97 15.07 12.15
N PHE A 94 -8.07 14.37 12.85
CA PHE A 94 -7.22 14.95 13.89
C PHE A 94 -5.76 14.62 13.61
N PRO A 95 -5.13 15.29 12.63
CA PRO A 95 -3.75 14.97 12.24
C PRO A 95 -2.75 15.16 13.39
N GLU A 96 -3.04 16.06 14.31
CA GLU A 96 -2.20 16.31 15.49
C GLU A 96 -2.17 15.13 16.47
N ARG A 97 -3.06 14.16 16.33
CA ARG A 97 -3.07 12.94 17.15
C ARG A 97 -2.13 11.86 16.64
N VAL A 98 -1.63 12.03 15.43
CA VAL A 98 -0.70 11.05 14.84
C VAL A 98 0.71 11.35 15.30
N MET A 99 1.39 10.34 15.83
CA MET A 99 2.76 10.44 16.30
C MET A 99 3.59 9.33 15.68
N GLU A 100 4.86 9.61 15.41
CA GLU A 100 5.78 8.62 14.85
C GLU A 100 6.96 8.40 15.79
N ARG A 101 7.41 7.16 15.85
CA ARG A 101 8.69 6.81 16.45
C ARG A 101 9.45 5.95 15.45
N LYS A 102 10.58 6.46 15.00
CA LYS A 102 11.41 5.75 14.02
C LYS A 102 12.77 5.43 14.64
N VAL A 103 13.29 4.25 14.28
CA VAL A 103 14.62 3.83 14.69
C VAL A 103 15.43 3.65 13.41
N LYS A 104 16.61 4.27 13.37
CA LYS A 104 17.50 4.13 12.22
C LYS A 104 18.13 2.74 12.26
N ILE A 105 17.90 1.94 11.23
CA ILE A 105 18.33 0.55 11.16
C ILE A 105 19.23 0.23 9.98
N TRP A 106 19.45 1.16 9.07
CA TRP A 106 20.41 1.08 7.97
C TRP A 106 20.77 2.44 7.41
#